data_9a8bdc3ebab86a6cbbf92c7a0b73879c
#
_entry.id   9a8bdc3ebab86a6cbbf92c7a0b73879c
#
_cell.length_a   1.000
_cell.length_b   1.000
_cell.length_c   1.000
_cell.angle_alpha   90.00
_cell.angle_beta   90.00
_cell.angle_gamma   90.00
#
_symmetry.space_group_name_H-M   'P 1'
#
loop_
_entity.id
_entity.type
_entity.pdbx_description
1 polymer ?
#
loop_
_entity_poly.entity_id
_entity_poly.type
_entity_poly.pdbx_seq_one_letter_code
_entity_poly.pdbx_strand_id
1 'polypeptide(L)'
;SNDIKFQTYYNKLKPELWLSTATKIGDLIIDNSIEGVNEYGRKDLAWISVTMQGFEEDVWLPSVLTNDLYSGNAGISLFLINLWNITGKKRFLEYAKKSVETSKVLLGNKYIHSNHLVGAFTGVGGMIYSLAEIAHLTGDVKNKNFIKKSILSLDELILRDTSNDLISGNTGLLAVILKLVNSDSYYNTPDIKYVISKIVQKILHESKFVDGLRFWECMPNRNYVGFSHGNAGIHSYLFKAMKYLGDSRAEEILQESLNYEKKCFSSHKNDWYKSKDEKQISYTWCHGSPGILLSKLLLLSSGYNFDNLDNDIRLSIENTKAYGFGNNPTYCHGDLGNLEILNYASKLLHKKNLNNLCTNIYQELFDTVLVKEWDKKNLKSSNTYGLMVGLSGWGYSMLSNYTDHSLNNFLWLD
;
A
#
# COMPACT_ATOMS: atom_id res chain seq x y z
N SER A 1 -15.45 -8.66 24.93
CA SER A 1 -15.43 -7.26 24.42
C SER A 1 -14.36 -6.51 25.18
N ASN A 2 -13.20 -6.34 24.55
CA ASN A 2 -12.22 -5.38 25.03
C ASN A 2 -12.71 -4.01 24.60
N ASP A 3 -13.48 -3.33 25.46
CA ASP A 3 -13.73 -1.89 25.33
C ASP A 3 -12.38 -1.19 25.52
N ILE A 4 -11.66 -0.95 24.42
CA ILE A 4 -10.52 -0.03 24.43
C ILE A 4 -11.12 1.35 24.71
N LYS A 5 -11.10 1.76 25.96
CA LYS A 5 -11.49 3.10 26.37
C LYS A 5 -10.35 4.03 25.94
N PHE A 6 -10.45 4.60 24.75
CA PHE A 6 -9.57 5.69 24.33
C PHE A 6 -9.74 6.86 25.31
N GLN A 7 -8.71 7.11 26.09
CA GLN A 7 -8.70 8.26 27.01
C GLN A 7 -8.70 9.55 26.17
N THR A 8 -9.48 10.53 26.59
CA THR A 8 -9.46 11.86 25.97
C THR A 8 -8.17 12.56 26.43
N TYR A 9 -7.17 12.60 25.56
CA TYR A 9 -5.92 13.29 25.87
C TYR A 9 -6.12 14.81 25.72
N TYR A 10 -5.95 15.54 26.80
CA TYR A 10 -6.03 17.01 26.83
C TYR A 10 -4.76 17.70 26.32
N ASN A 11 -3.63 17.02 26.27
CA ASN A 11 -2.37 17.54 25.76
C ASN A 11 -2.05 16.96 24.39
N LYS A 12 -2.37 17.69 23.32
CA LYS A 12 -1.90 17.34 21.97
C LYS A 12 -0.37 17.31 21.95
N LEU A 13 0.24 16.23 21.49
CA LEU A 13 1.67 16.21 21.18
C LEU A 13 1.99 17.36 20.21
N LYS A 14 3.10 18.04 20.48
CA LYS A 14 3.58 19.09 19.58
C LYS A 14 3.98 18.46 18.24
N PRO A 15 3.55 19.03 17.10
CA PRO A 15 3.92 18.50 15.78
C PRO A 15 5.43 18.30 15.60
N GLU A 16 6.25 19.14 16.25
CA GLU A 16 7.70 19.04 16.22
C GLU A 16 8.23 17.72 16.78
N LEU A 17 7.50 17.08 17.69
CA LEU A 17 7.90 15.78 18.24
C LEU A 17 7.73 14.67 17.18
N TRP A 18 6.68 14.73 16.36
CA TRP A 18 6.49 13.82 15.23
C TRP A 18 7.66 13.91 14.25
N LEU A 19 8.00 15.12 13.83
CA LEU A 19 9.08 15.37 12.89
C LEU A 19 10.45 14.99 13.46
N SER A 20 10.72 15.31 14.74
CA SER A 20 11.99 14.97 15.37
C SER A 20 12.17 13.46 15.52
N THR A 21 11.10 12.73 15.83
CA THR A 21 11.14 11.26 15.95
C THR A 21 11.26 10.61 14.56
N ALA A 22 10.52 11.06 13.56
CA ALA A 22 10.71 10.60 12.18
C ALA A 22 12.14 10.84 11.68
N THR A 23 12.74 11.98 12.02
CA THR A 23 14.14 12.30 11.69
C THR A 23 15.10 11.30 12.34
N LYS A 24 14.92 10.99 13.62
CA LYS A 24 15.74 9.98 14.33
C LYS A 24 15.61 8.59 13.71
N ILE A 25 14.40 8.20 13.30
CA ILE A 25 14.15 6.95 12.56
C ILE A 25 14.93 6.94 11.25
N GLY A 26 14.85 8.03 10.47
CA GLY A 26 15.61 8.17 9.23
C GLY A 26 17.11 8.06 9.43
N ASP A 27 17.65 8.73 10.45
CA ASP A 27 19.08 8.63 10.80
C ASP A 27 19.45 7.20 11.21
N LEU A 28 18.64 6.52 12.04
CA LEU A 28 18.88 5.13 12.42
C LEU A 28 18.91 4.18 11.22
N ILE A 29 17.95 4.32 10.30
CA ILE A 29 17.91 3.50 9.09
C ILE A 29 19.18 3.71 8.26
N ILE A 30 19.61 4.95 8.09
CA ILE A 30 20.84 5.28 7.36
C ILE A 30 22.07 4.72 8.05
N ASP A 31 22.20 4.88 9.37
CA ASP A 31 23.36 4.42 10.15
C ASP A 31 23.50 2.89 10.16
N ASN A 32 22.44 2.15 9.85
CA ASN A 32 22.45 0.69 9.71
C ASN A 32 22.50 0.23 8.24
N SER A 33 22.67 1.14 7.29
CA SER A 33 22.84 0.77 5.88
C SER A 33 24.26 0.22 5.63
N ILE A 34 24.34 -0.72 4.69
CA ILE A 34 25.60 -1.27 4.20
C ILE A 34 25.84 -0.67 2.82
N GLU A 35 26.84 0.19 2.71
CA GLU A 35 27.24 0.74 1.40
C GLU A 35 28.10 -0.28 0.65
N GLY A 36 27.78 -0.48 -0.62
CA GLY A 36 28.48 -1.43 -1.47
C GLY A 36 28.44 -1.05 -2.95
N VAL A 37 28.85 -2.03 -3.75
CA VAL A 37 28.70 -1.99 -5.21
C VAL A 37 27.92 -3.23 -5.59
N ASN A 38 26.81 -3.04 -6.28
CA ASN A 38 26.00 -4.16 -6.73
C ASN A 38 26.66 -4.94 -7.88
N GLU A 39 26.11 -6.08 -8.26
CA GLU A 39 26.60 -6.93 -9.34
C GLU A 39 26.72 -6.23 -10.71
N TYR A 40 26.07 -5.06 -10.85
CA TYR A 40 26.12 -4.21 -12.06
C TYR A 40 27.15 -3.09 -11.97
N GLY A 41 28.02 -3.06 -10.95
CA GLY A 41 29.05 -2.03 -10.75
C GLY A 41 28.53 -0.66 -10.29
N ARG A 42 27.29 -0.59 -9.76
CA ARG A 42 26.70 0.64 -9.24
C ARG A 42 26.80 0.68 -7.72
N LYS A 43 27.15 1.85 -7.19
CA LYS A 43 27.11 2.11 -5.74
C LYS A 43 25.66 2.08 -5.29
N ASP A 44 25.35 1.26 -4.31
CA ASP A 44 24.02 1.11 -3.72
C ASP A 44 24.07 0.90 -2.22
N LEU A 45 22.88 0.68 -1.64
CA LEU A 45 22.67 0.41 -0.24
C LEU A 45 21.96 -0.93 -0.06
N ALA A 46 22.35 -1.63 0.97
CA ALA A 46 21.66 -2.83 1.44
C ALA A 46 21.38 -2.72 2.95
N TRP A 47 20.39 -3.44 3.40
CA TRP A 47 20.08 -3.63 4.82
C TRP A 47 19.88 -5.10 5.09
N ILE A 48 20.33 -5.55 6.27
CA ILE A 48 19.98 -6.85 6.84
C ILE A 48 18.88 -6.62 7.86
N SER A 49 17.76 -7.29 7.67
CA SER A 49 16.60 -7.15 8.53
C SER A 49 15.88 -8.49 8.68
N VAL A 50 14.99 -8.58 9.64
CA VAL A 50 14.08 -9.73 9.76
C VAL A 50 12.96 -9.55 8.75
N THR A 51 12.82 -10.50 7.84
CA THR A 51 11.76 -10.49 6.81
C THR A 51 10.91 -11.73 6.89
N MET A 52 9.65 -11.59 6.58
CA MET A 52 8.72 -12.71 6.47
C MET A 52 9.07 -13.54 5.23
N GLN A 53 9.18 -14.86 5.41
CA GLN A 53 9.46 -15.81 4.35
C GLN A 53 8.24 -16.71 4.12
N GLY A 54 7.71 -16.69 2.90
CA GLY A 54 6.55 -17.52 2.50
C GLY A 54 5.19 -16.86 2.81
N PHE A 55 4.14 -17.46 2.28
CA PHE A 55 2.76 -16.96 2.41
C PHE A 55 1.92 -17.75 3.45
N GLU A 56 2.38 -18.92 3.88
CA GLU A 56 1.58 -19.86 4.69
C GLU A 56 2.10 -20.05 6.12
N GLU A 57 3.35 -19.69 6.38
CA GLU A 57 3.98 -19.81 7.69
C GLU A 57 4.56 -18.45 8.06
N ASP A 58 4.24 -17.96 9.25
CA ASP A 58 4.84 -16.74 9.82
C ASP A 58 6.32 -16.99 10.21
N VAL A 59 7.11 -17.39 9.22
CA VAL A 59 8.54 -17.61 9.40
C VAL A 59 9.27 -16.31 9.15
N TRP A 60 9.88 -15.76 10.20
CA TRP A 60 10.68 -14.56 10.15
C TRP A 60 12.16 -14.89 10.23
N LEU A 61 12.92 -14.56 9.20
CA LEU A 61 14.35 -14.83 9.13
C LEU A 61 15.16 -13.56 8.83
N PRO A 62 16.38 -13.44 9.41
CA PRO A 62 17.32 -12.41 8.98
C PRO A 62 17.69 -12.61 7.50
N SER A 63 17.51 -11.59 6.69
CA SER A 63 17.89 -11.61 5.27
C SER A 63 18.28 -10.21 4.79
N VAL A 64 18.96 -10.15 3.67
CA VAL A 64 19.16 -8.90 2.94
C VAL A 64 17.80 -8.46 2.38
N LEU A 65 17.46 -7.19 2.56
CA LEU A 65 16.22 -6.64 2.03
C LEU A 65 16.19 -6.68 0.50
N THR A 66 15.04 -6.97 -0.03
CA THR A 66 14.73 -6.90 -1.47
C THR A 66 14.61 -5.46 -1.96
N ASN A 67 14.29 -5.27 -3.25
CA ASN A 67 14.10 -3.94 -3.84
C ASN A 67 12.63 -3.50 -3.87
N ASP A 68 11.74 -4.24 -3.22
CA ASP A 68 10.30 -3.98 -3.23
C ASP A 68 9.87 -2.81 -2.31
N LEU A 69 8.59 -2.44 -2.43
CA LEU A 69 7.98 -1.38 -1.62
C LEU A 69 7.56 -1.90 -0.22
N TYR A 70 7.22 -3.19 -0.10
CA TYR A 70 6.63 -3.75 1.12
C TYR A 70 7.61 -3.75 2.29
N SER A 71 8.74 -4.44 2.13
CA SER A 71 9.77 -4.57 3.16
C SER A 71 11.15 -4.11 2.69
N GLY A 72 11.29 -3.76 1.43
CA GLY A 72 12.56 -3.55 0.75
C GLY A 72 13.00 -2.09 0.62
N ASN A 73 14.03 -1.93 -0.21
CA ASN A 73 14.74 -0.67 -0.43
C ASN A 73 13.85 0.43 -1.01
N ALA A 74 12.87 0.09 -1.87
CA ALA A 74 11.93 1.07 -2.41
C ALA A 74 11.05 1.69 -1.32
N GLY A 75 10.63 0.90 -0.32
CA GLY A 75 9.87 1.41 0.83
C GLY A 75 10.70 2.34 1.72
N ILE A 76 11.96 1.98 1.98
CA ILE A 76 12.91 2.85 2.70
C ILE A 76 13.12 4.15 1.93
N SER A 77 13.35 4.06 0.63
CA SER A 77 13.53 5.23 -0.23
C SER A 77 12.34 6.18 -0.20
N LEU A 78 11.11 5.62 -0.24
CA LEU A 78 9.88 6.41 -0.16
C LEU A 78 9.79 7.20 1.15
N PHE A 79 10.13 6.61 2.26
CA PHE A 79 10.19 7.31 3.54
C PHE A 79 11.27 8.41 3.53
N LEU A 80 12.50 8.09 3.12
CA LEU A 80 13.63 9.03 3.15
C LEU A 80 13.42 10.22 2.21
N ILE A 81 12.84 10.02 1.02
CA ILE A 81 12.59 11.13 0.09
C ILE A 81 11.54 12.11 0.63
N ASN A 82 10.49 11.61 1.30
CA ASN A 82 9.49 12.45 1.94
C ASN A 82 10.06 13.15 3.18
N LEU A 83 10.92 12.49 3.94
CA LEU A 83 11.63 13.10 5.05
C LEU A 83 12.57 14.24 4.58
N TRP A 84 13.26 14.06 3.45
CA TRP A 84 14.00 15.14 2.81
C TRP A 84 13.11 16.30 2.38
N ASN A 85 12.00 16.00 1.73
CA ASN A 85 11.08 17.02 1.24
C ASN A 85 10.58 17.95 2.36
N ILE A 86 10.35 17.40 3.55
CA ILE A 86 9.87 18.15 4.72
C ILE A 86 11.01 18.84 5.46
N THR A 87 12.17 18.19 5.62
CA THR A 87 13.27 18.70 6.46
C THR A 87 14.32 19.50 5.71
N GLY A 88 14.41 19.35 4.39
CA GLY A 88 15.48 19.91 3.56
C GLY A 88 16.87 19.28 3.77
N LYS A 89 17.01 18.27 4.65
CA LYS A 89 18.31 17.65 4.96
C LYS A 89 18.81 16.80 3.82
N LYS A 90 19.86 17.26 3.11
CA LYS A 90 20.44 16.62 1.92
C LYS A 90 20.81 15.15 2.10
N ARG A 91 21.21 14.74 3.31
CA ARG A 91 21.52 13.35 3.65
C ARG A 91 20.36 12.41 3.27
N PHE A 92 19.12 12.75 3.60
CA PHE A 92 17.98 11.92 3.28
C PHE A 92 17.73 11.78 1.78
N LEU A 93 17.94 12.86 1.00
CA LEU A 93 17.86 12.80 -0.45
C LEU A 93 18.92 11.87 -1.06
N GLU A 94 20.16 11.99 -0.57
CA GLU A 94 21.27 11.16 -1.04
C GLU A 94 20.99 9.67 -0.83
N TYR A 95 20.60 9.30 0.40
CA TYR A 95 20.32 7.92 0.75
C TYR A 95 19.04 7.39 0.08
N ALA A 96 18.00 8.21 -0.07
CA ALA A 96 16.81 7.82 -0.85
C ALA A 96 17.18 7.46 -2.30
N LYS A 97 18.03 8.24 -2.95
CA LYS A 97 18.47 7.94 -4.32
C LYS A 97 19.36 6.70 -4.40
N LYS A 98 20.30 6.53 -3.47
CA LYS A 98 21.17 5.34 -3.42
C LYS A 98 20.37 4.06 -3.18
N SER A 99 19.34 4.10 -2.34
CA SER A 99 18.50 2.93 -2.01
C SER A 99 17.82 2.29 -3.24
N VAL A 100 17.59 3.05 -4.31
CA VAL A 100 16.89 2.59 -5.52
C VAL A 100 17.81 2.40 -6.73
N GLU A 101 19.13 2.46 -6.56
CA GLU A 101 20.06 2.28 -7.71
C GLU A 101 19.95 0.88 -8.31
N THR A 102 19.87 -0.16 -7.50
CA THR A 102 19.61 -1.53 -8.00
C THR A 102 18.26 -1.63 -8.69
N SER A 103 17.20 -1.00 -8.15
CA SER A 103 15.88 -0.94 -8.83
C SER A 103 15.96 -0.31 -10.22
N LYS A 104 16.76 0.76 -10.41
CA LYS A 104 16.97 1.36 -11.75
C LYS A 104 17.67 0.41 -12.71
N VAL A 105 18.69 -0.31 -12.23
CA VAL A 105 19.38 -1.28 -13.07
C VAL A 105 18.44 -2.41 -13.48
N LEU A 106 17.68 -2.95 -12.53
CA LEU A 106 16.69 -4.00 -12.78
C LEU A 106 15.64 -3.54 -13.80
N LEU A 107 15.03 -2.39 -13.60
CA LEU A 107 14.02 -1.81 -14.51
C LEU A 107 14.58 -1.46 -15.90
N GLY A 108 15.86 -1.15 -16.02
CA GLY A 108 16.55 -0.89 -17.28
C GLY A 108 17.06 -2.15 -17.99
N ASN A 109 17.04 -3.30 -17.35
CA ASN A 109 17.60 -4.54 -17.88
C ASN A 109 16.50 -5.37 -18.58
N LYS A 110 16.80 -5.87 -19.79
CA LYS A 110 15.91 -6.77 -20.52
C LYS A 110 15.64 -8.09 -19.78
N TYR A 111 16.47 -8.46 -18.80
CA TYR A 111 16.35 -9.70 -18.02
C TYR A 111 15.47 -9.58 -16.76
N ILE A 112 14.87 -8.40 -16.48
CA ILE A 112 13.91 -8.23 -15.38
C ILE A 112 12.74 -9.23 -15.49
N HIS A 113 12.47 -9.71 -16.69
CA HIS A 113 11.31 -10.51 -17.01
C HIS A 113 11.33 -11.95 -16.48
N SER A 114 12.48 -12.48 -16.01
CA SER A 114 12.57 -13.91 -15.69
C SER A 114 12.09 -14.27 -14.28
N ASN A 115 12.28 -13.41 -13.27
CA ASN A 115 12.06 -13.77 -11.86
C ASN A 115 11.35 -12.73 -11.01
N HIS A 116 10.83 -11.62 -11.59
CA HIS A 116 10.21 -10.54 -10.82
C HIS A 116 8.69 -10.60 -10.89
N LEU A 117 8.04 -10.20 -9.80
CA LEU A 117 6.61 -9.96 -9.74
C LEU A 117 6.28 -8.57 -10.30
N VAL A 118 5.03 -8.37 -10.71
CA VAL A 118 4.59 -7.12 -11.36
C VAL A 118 3.98 -6.12 -10.38
N GLY A 119 3.50 -6.58 -9.23
CA GLY A 119 2.65 -5.85 -8.29
C GLY A 119 3.26 -4.61 -7.65
N ALA A 120 2.42 -3.89 -6.93
CA ALA A 120 2.79 -2.62 -6.32
C ALA A 120 3.65 -2.76 -5.07
N PHE A 121 3.49 -3.83 -4.30
CA PHE A 121 4.18 -3.95 -3.02
C PHE A 121 5.38 -4.89 -3.08
N THR A 122 5.27 -6.03 -3.72
CA THR A 122 6.36 -7.02 -3.82
C THR A 122 6.95 -7.14 -5.23
N GLY A 123 6.55 -6.26 -6.14
CA GLY A 123 6.94 -6.30 -7.55
C GLY A 123 7.57 -5.01 -8.06
N VAL A 124 7.78 -4.99 -9.37
CA VAL A 124 8.38 -3.83 -10.08
C VAL A 124 7.51 -2.58 -10.01
N GLY A 125 6.20 -2.72 -9.83
CA GLY A 125 5.30 -1.60 -9.62
C GLY A 125 5.71 -0.74 -8.43
N GLY A 126 6.13 -1.35 -7.31
CA GLY A 126 6.63 -0.63 -6.14
C GLY A 126 7.95 0.11 -6.38
N MET A 127 8.85 -0.49 -7.17
CA MET A 127 10.09 0.19 -7.59
C MET A 127 9.77 1.42 -8.43
N ILE A 128 8.84 1.30 -9.37
CA ILE A 128 8.35 2.41 -10.22
C ILE A 128 7.72 3.51 -9.36
N TYR A 129 6.87 3.13 -8.40
CA TYR A 129 6.22 4.09 -7.49
C TYR A 129 7.23 4.92 -6.70
N SER A 130 8.23 4.29 -6.09
CA SER A 130 9.26 4.98 -5.32
C SER A 130 10.13 5.89 -6.20
N LEU A 131 10.54 5.41 -7.38
CA LEU A 131 11.29 6.23 -8.35
C LEU A 131 10.47 7.42 -8.85
N ALA A 132 9.17 7.24 -9.05
CA ALA A 132 8.28 8.31 -9.48
C ALA A 132 8.14 9.40 -8.42
N GLU A 133 8.05 9.01 -7.14
CA GLU A 133 8.03 9.97 -6.04
C GLU A 133 9.33 10.78 -5.95
N ILE A 134 10.48 10.12 -6.11
CA ILE A 134 11.77 10.83 -6.20
C ILE A 134 11.76 11.81 -7.37
N ALA A 135 11.33 11.36 -8.56
CA ALA A 135 11.31 12.21 -9.75
C ALA A 135 10.36 13.41 -9.61
N HIS A 136 9.21 13.20 -8.96
CA HIS A 136 8.22 14.24 -8.69
C HIS A 136 8.79 15.29 -7.74
N LEU A 137 9.26 14.88 -6.56
CA LEU A 137 9.75 15.79 -5.53
C LEU A 137 11.04 16.52 -5.90
N THR A 138 11.87 15.93 -6.77
CA THR A 138 13.12 16.55 -7.24
C THR A 138 13.00 17.28 -8.58
N GLY A 139 11.88 17.17 -9.28
CA GLY A 139 11.70 17.72 -10.62
C GLY A 139 12.55 17.02 -11.70
N ASP A 140 12.98 15.77 -11.49
CA ASP A 140 13.92 15.06 -12.37
C ASP A 140 13.23 14.46 -13.61
N VAL A 141 13.25 15.23 -14.70
CA VAL A 141 12.65 14.82 -15.99
C VAL A 141 13.35 13.59 -16.60
N LYS A 142 14.65 13.39 -16.35
CA LYS A 142 15.38 12.22 -16.87
C LYS A 142 14.83 10.93 -16.23
N ASN A 143 14.59 10.96 -14.92
CA ASN A 143 13.95 9.85 -14.23
C ASN A 143 12.49 9.63 -14.69
N LYS A 144 11.71 10.69 -14.96
CA LYS A 144 10.37 10.53 -15.56
C LYS A 144 10.42 9.78 -16.90
N ASN A 145 11.34 10.16 -17.77
CA ASN A 145 11.53 9.47 -19.05
C ASN A 145 11.96 8.01 -18.88
N PHE A 146 12.87 7.74 -17.94
CA PHE A 146 13.30 6.38 -17.58
C PHE A 146 12.10 5.53 -17.10
N ILE A 147 11.30 6.03 -16.17
CA ILE A 147 10.10 5.36 -15.64
C ILE A 147 9.12 5.04 -16.77
N LYS A 148 8.83 6.02 -17.64
CA LYS A 148 7.94 5.80 -18.78
C LYS A 148 8.44 4.66 -19.68
N LYS A 149 9.72 4.64 -20.03
CA LYS A 149 10.33 3.58 -20.83
C LYS A 149 10.27 2.23 -20.11
N SER A 150 10.50 2.20 -18.81
CA SER A 150 10.39 0.98 -18.01
C SER A 150 8.97 0.40 -18.06
N ILE A 151 7.93 1.23 -17.86
CA ILE A 151 6.53 0.79 -17.97
C ILE A 151 6.25 0.18 -19.35
N LEU A 152 6.71 0.82 -20.43
CA LEU A 152 6.51 0.34 -21.79
C LEU A 152 7.23 -0.98 -22.11
N SER A 153 8.20 -1.39 -21.30
CA SER A 153 8.94 -2.64 -21.47
C SER A 153 8.40 -3.82 -20.66
N LEU A 154 7.30 -3.66 -19.90
CA LEU A 154 6.78 -4.69 -18.97
C LEU A 154 5.81 -5.70 -19.63
N ASP A 155 5.63 -5.69 -20.92
CA ASP A 155 4.64 -6.52 -21.63
C ASP A 155 4.70 -8.00 -21.26
N GLU A 156 5.89 -8.60 -21.26
CA GLU A 156 6.09 -10.01 -20.93
C GLU A 156 5.72 -10.31 -19.48
N LEU A 157 6.09 -9.41 -18.56
CA LEU A 157 5.80 -9.57 -17.15
C LEU A 157 4.29 -9.45 -16.87
N ILE A 158 3.62 -8.51 -17.53
CA ILE A 158 2.16 -8.34 -17.48
C ILE A 158 1.44 -9.60 -17.94
N LEU A 159 1.85 -10.16 -19.08
CA LEU A 159 1.19 -11.34 -19.66
C LEU A 159 1.40 -12.61 -18.84
N ARG A 160 2.52 -12.72 -18.14
CA ARG A 160 2.89 -13.90 -17.36
C ARG A 160 2.30 -13.91 -15.95
N ASP A 161 1.83 -12.76 -15.46
CA ASP A 161 1.23 -12.67 -14.13
C ASP A 161 -0.01 -13.55 -14.00
N THR A 162 -0.11 -14.26 -12.90
CA THR A 162 -1.26 -15.10 -12.51
C THR A 162 -1.84 -14.70 -11.15
N SER A 163 -1.20 -13.77 -10.44
CA SER A 163 -1.66 -13.32 -9.11
C SER A 163 -2.82 -12.33 -9.20
N ASN A 164 -2.82 -11.49 -10.21
CA ASN A 164 -3.83 -10.44 -10.48
C ASN A 164 -4.07 -9.43 -9.35
N ASP A 165 -3.54 -9.63 -8.16
CA ASP A 165 -3.83 -8.83 -6.96
C ASP A 165 -3.03 -7.51 -6.89
N LEU A 166 -3.23 -6.77 -5.79
CA LEU A 166 -2.56 -5.50 -5.55
C LEU A 166 -1.10 -5.68 -5.11
N ILE A 167 -0.81 -6.70 -4.31
CA ILE A 167 0.52 -6.92 -3.72
C ILE A 167 1.52 -7.34 -4.79
N SER A 168 1.22 -8.43 -5.48
CA SER A 168 2.14 -9.15 -6.35
C SER A 168 1.78 -9.05 -7.83
N GLY A 169 0.53 -8.74 -8.15
CA GLY A 169 -0.07 -8.91 -9.47
C GLY A 169 -0.35 -7.63 -10.24
N ASN A 170 -0.97 -7.82 -11.37
CA ASN A 170 -1.27 -6.78 -12.36
C ASN A 170 -2.12 -5.63 -11.82
N THR A 171 -2.99 -5.87 -10.84
CA THR A 171 -3.76 -4.79 -10.20
C THR A 171 -2.85 -3.78 -9.49
N GLY A 172 -1.76 -4.25 -8.88
CA GLY A 172 -0.79 -3.37 -8.25
C GLY A 172 -0.08 -2.47 -9.25
N LEU A 173 0.39 -3.02 -10.37
CA LEU A 173 0.98 -2.21 -11.44
C LEU A 173 -0.04 -1.21 -12.02
N LEU A 174 -1.29 -1.66 -12.23
CA LEU A 174 -2.37 -0.82 -12.71
C LEU A 174 -2.61 0.37 -11.79
N ALA A 175 -2.66 0.14 -10.48
CA ALA A 175 -2.83 1.19 -9.48
C ALA A 175 -1.70 2.23 -9.56
N VAL A 176 -0.44 1.78 -9.65
CA VAL A 176 0.71 2.67 -9.79
C VAL A 176 0.63 3.50 -11.08
N ILE A 177 0.30 2.88 -12.23
CA ILE A 177 0.21 3.60 -13.49
C ILE A 177 -0.95 4.60 -13.47
N LEU A 178 -2.11 4.25 -12.89
CA LEU A 178 -3.24 5.17 -12.73
C LEU A 178 -2.86 6.37 -11.86
N LYS A 179 -2.12 6.17 -10.77
CA LYS A 179 -1.57 7.27 -9.97
C LYS A 179 -0.72 8.20 -10.84
N LEU A 180 0.19 7.66 -11.64
CA LEU A 180 1.09 8.46 -12.47
C LEU A 180 0.32 9.29 -13.51
N VAL A 181 -0.63 8.70 -14.23
CA VAL A 181 -1.38 9.42 -15.27
C VAL A 181 -2.33 10.47 -14.69
N ASN A 182 -2.80 10.29 -13.45
CA ASN A 182 -3.67 11.25 -12.77
C ASN A 182 -2.88 12.41 -12.15
N SER A 183 -1.67 12.14 -11.66
CA SER A 183 -0.86 13.16 -10.95
C SER A 183 0.08 13.95 -11.86
N ASP A 184 0.45 13.42 -13.03
CA ASP A 184 1.40 14.08 -13.93
C ASP A 184 1.05 13.81 -15.41
N SER A 185 0.69 14.86 -16.13
CA SER A 185 0.34 14.81 -17.56
C SER A 185 1.45 14.23 -18.45
N TYR A 186 2.71 14.20 -17.99
CA TYR A 186 3.84 13.58 -18.67
C TYR A 186 3.58 12.08 -18.97
N TYR A 187 2.86 11.39 -18.08
CA TYR A 187 2.54 9.98 -18.23
C TYR A 187 1.20 9.75 -18.96
N ASN A 188 0.35 10.76 -19.08
CA ASN A 188 -0.95 10.63 -19.76
C ASN A 188 -0.80 10.67 -21.29
N THR A 189 -0.29 9.59 -21.86
CA THR A 189 0.03 9.44 -23.29
C THR A 189 -0.64 8.21 -23.88
N PRO A 190 -0.87 8.17 -25.22
CA PRO A 190 -1.47 7.00 -25.89
C PRO A 190 -0.75 5.69 -25.59
N ASP A 191 0.58 5.70 -25.49
CA ASP A 191 1.37 4.49 -25.21
C ASP A 191 1.09 3.95 -23.81
N ILE A 192 1.04 4.81 -22.79
CA ILE A 192 0.70 4.40 -21.42
C ILE A 192 -0.77 3.96 -21.34
N LYS A 193 -1.69 4.66 -22.03
CA LYS A 193 -3.08 4.24 -22.14
C LYS A 193 -3.21 2.84 -22.75
N TYR A 194 -2.38 2.51 -23.73
CA TYR A 194 -2.32 1.16 -24.31
C TYR A 194 -1.86 0.12 -23.30
N VAL A 195 -0.84 0.40 -22.49
CA VAL A 195 -0.40 -0.50 -21.38
C VAL A 195 -1.53 -0.72 -20.37
N ILE A 196 -2.23 0.34 -19.95
CA ILE A 196 -3.40 0.23 -19.07
C ILE A 196 -4.45 -0.70 -19.70
N SER A 197 -4.76 -0.53 -20.99
CA SER A 197 -5.72 -1.40 -21.69
C SER A 197 -5.29 -2.87 -21.69
N LYS A 198 -4.01 -3.15 -21.92
CA LYS A 198 -3.45 -4.53 -21.84
C LYS A 198 -3.62 -5.15 -20.47
N ILE A 199 -3.30 -4.39 -19.41
CA ILE A 199 -3.44 -4.86 -18.03
C ILE A 199 -4.91 -5.15 -17.73
N VAL A 200 -5.83 -4.26 -18.09
CA VAL A 200 -7.28 -4.45 -17.92
C VAL A 200 -7.75 -5.72 -18.64
N GLN A 201 -7.34 -5.93 -19.90
CA GLN A 201 -7.68 -7.13 -20.64
C GLN A 201 -7.14 -8.39 -19.99
N LYS A 202 -5.89 -8.38 -19.49
CA LYS A 202 -5.29 -9.50 -18.78
C LYS A 202 -6.04 -9.84 -17.49
N ILE A 203 -6.35 -8.84 -16.65
CA ILE A 203 -7.11 -9.05 -15.41
C ILE A 203 -8.51 -9.61 -15.73
N LEU A 204 -9.20 -9.09 -16.75
CA LEU A 204 -10.51 -9.60 -17.14
C LEU A 204 -10.45 -11.03 -17.68
N HIS A 205 -9.43 -11.36 -18.46
CA HIS A 205 -9.23 -12.72 -18.99
C HIS A 205 -9.02 -13.76 -17.88
N GLU A 206 -8.31 -13.40 -16.82
CA GLU A 206 -8.05 -14.27 -15.66
C GLU A 206 -9.24 -14.38 -14.69
N SER A 207 -10.28 -13.54 -14.86
CA SER A 207 -11.44 -13.60 -13.99
C SER A 207 -12.26 -14.88 -14.23
N LYS A 208 -12.82 -15.43 -13.17
CA LYS A 208 -13.84 -16.48 -13.21
C LYS A 208 -15.22 -15.82 -13.13
N PHE A 209 -16.14 -16.25 -13.99
CA PHE A 209 -17.52 -15.77 -14.00
C PHE A 209 -18.46 -16.97 -13.92
N VAL A 210 -19.19 -17.08 -12.83
CA VAL A 210 -20.09 -18.22 -12.55
C VAL A 210 -21.34 -17.70 -11.84
N ASP A 211 -22.50 -17.99 -12.37
CA ASP A 211 -23.82 -17.65 -11.76
C ASP A 211 -23.97 -16.17 -11.37
N GLY A 212 -23.49 -15.27 -12.23
CA GLY A 212 -23.55 -13.82 -12.00
C GLY A 212 -22.51 -13.30 -10.99
N LEU A 213 -21.55 -14.11 -10.61
CA LEU A 213 -20.48 -13.79 -9.67
C LEU A 213 -19.14 -13.75 -10.42
N ARG A 214 -18.42 -12.62 -10.32
CA ARG A 214 -17.06 -12.48 -10.86
C ARG A 214 -16.05 -12.42 -9.73
N PHE A 215 -15.00 -13.23 -9.86
CA PHE A 215 -13.92 -13.29 -8.87
C PHE A 215 -12.60 -13.71 -9.50
N TRP A 216 -11.52 -13.48 -8.77
CA TRP A 216 -10.15 -13.83 -9.17
C TRP A 216 -9.52 -14.78 -8.18
N GLU A 217 -8.73 -15.69 -8.70
CA GLU A 217 -7.88 -16.58 -7.92
C GLU A 217 -6.49 -15.95 -7.82
N CYS A 218 -6.22 -15.29 -6.68
CA CYS A 218 -4.96 -14.57 -6.47
C CYS A 218 -3.82 -15.47 -5.96
N MET A 219 -4.19 -16.64 -5.42
CA MET A 219 -3.31 -17.72 -5.00
C MET A 219 -3.99 -19.03 -5.37
N PRO A 220 -3.24 -20.14 -5.58
CA PRO A 220 -3.81 -21.43 -5.94
C PRO A 220 -4.98 -21.83 -5.01
N ASN A 221 -6.15 -22.02 -5.59
CA ASN A 221 -7.40 -22.40 -4.89
C ASN A 221 -7.91 -21.36 -3.86
N ARG A 222 -7.51 -20.10 -3.94
CA ARG A 222 -7.92 -19.05 -2.99
C ARG A 222 -8.55 -17.86 -3.70
N ASN A 223 -9.85 -17.68 -3.48
CA ASN A 223 -10.67 -16.62 -4.05
C ASN A 223 -11.01 -15.61 -2.94
N TYR A 224 -10.02 -14.83 -2.52
CA TYR A 224 -10.19 -13.89 -1.42
C TYR A 224 -11.03 -12.67 -1.79
N VAL A 225 -11.70 -12.11 -0.78
CA VAL A 225 -12.48 -10.86 -0.90
C VAL A 225 -11.63 -9.64 -0.56
N GLY A 226 -10.57 -9.81 0.21
CA GLY A 226 -9.79 -8.74 0.81
C GLY A 226 -9.18 -7.74 -0.17
N PHE A 227 -8.61 -6.66 0.37
CA PHE A 227 -8.09 -5.56 -0.44
C PHE A 227 -6.74 -5.90 -1.09
N SER A 228 -5.82 -6.52 -0.34
CA SER A 228 -4.47 -6.80 -0.85
C SER A 228 -4.42 -7.97 -1.84
N HIS A 229 -5.11 -9.06 -1.53
CA HIS A 229 -5.08 -10.33 -2.27
C HIS A 229 -6.45 -10.79 -2.75
N GLY A 230 -7.35 -9.86 -3.12
CA GLY A 230 -8.67 -10.29 -3.50
C GLY A 230 -9.51 -9.27 -4.24
N ASN A 231 -10.80 -9.62 -4.35
CA ASN A 231 -11.76 -8.88 -5.17
C ASN A 231 -11.82 -7.39 -4.84
N ALA A 232 -11.78 -7.01 -3.57
CA ALA A 232 -11.95 -5.61 -3.16
C ALA A 232 -10.88 -4.69 -3.74
N GLY A 233 -9.61 -5.11 -3.74
CA GLY A 233 -8.54 -4.37 -4.41
C GLY A 233 -8.65 -4.41 -5.92
N ILE A 234 -8.88 -5.61 -6.48
CA ILE A 234 -8.95 -5.80 -7.94
C ILE A 234 -10.06 -4.96 -8.54
N HIS A 235 -11.30 -5.08 -8.06
CA HIS A 235 -12.41 -4.35 -8.68
C HIS A 235 -12.30 -2.84 -8.51
N SER A 236 -11.67 -2.35 -7.43
CA SER A 236 -11.48 -0.92 -7.21
C SER A 236 -10.62 -0.27 -8.31
N TYR A 237 -9.48 -0.88 -8.62
CA TYR A 237 -8.58 -0.34 -9.65
C TYR A 237 -8.99 -0.72 -11.06
N LEU A 238 -9.59 -1.90 -11.25
CA LEU A 238 -10.16 -2.29 -12.53
C LEU A 238 -11.27 -1.32 -12.96
N PHE A 239 -12.19 -0.98 -12.06
CA PHE A 239 -13.22 0.01 -12.31
C PHE A 239 -12.64 1.38 -12.67
N LYS A 240 -11.70 1.91 -11.88
CA LYS A 240 -11.01 3.17 -12.17
C LYS A 240 -10.36 3.15 -13.56
N ALA A 241 -9.67 2.06 -13.91
CA ALA A 241 -9.01 1.93 -15.19
C ALA A 241 -10.00 1.84 -16.37
N MET A 242 -11.06 1.07 -16.22
CA MET A 242 -12.09 0.95 -17.26
C MET A 242 -12.81 2.30 -17.49
N LYS A 243 -13.12 3.04 -16.43
CA LYS A 243 -13.66 4.42 -16.54
C LYS A 243 -12.66 5.36 -17.25
N TYR A 244 -11.37 5.30 -16.89
CA TYR A 244 -10.32 6.08 -17.57
C TYR A 244 -10.21 5.74 -19.08
N LEU A 245 -10.41 4.49 -19.44
CA LEU A 245 -10.41 4.02 -20.84
C LEU A 245 -11.71 4.35 -21.60
N GLY A 246 -12.79 4.69 -20.90
CA GLY A 246 -14.13 4.88 -21.47
C GLY A 246 -14.83 3.55 -21.81
N ASP A 247 -14.50 2.46 -21.10
CA ASP A 247 -15.13 1.14 -21.29
C ASP A 247 -16.52 1.13 -20.64
N SER A 248 -17.56 0.98 -21.44
CA SER A 248 -18.96 0.99 -21.00
C SER A 248 -19.36 -0.19 -20.12
N ARG A 249 -18.56 -1.26 -20.07
CA ARG A 249 -18.80 -2.47 -19.23
C ARG A 249 -18.35 -2.29 -17.78
N ALA A 250 -17.72 -1.16 -17.42
CA ALA A 250 -17.10 -0.96 -16.11
C ALA A 250 -18.08 -1.22 -14.95
N GLU A 251 -19.31 -0.72 -15.04
CA GLU A 251 -20.31 -0.86 -13.99
C GLU A 251 -20.88 -2.28 -13.89
N GLU A 252 -21.10 -2.96 -15.01
CA GLU A 252 -21.54 -4.35 -15.04
C GLU A 252 -20.51 -5.27 -14.40
N ILE A 253 -19.24 -5.17 -14.81
CA ILE A 253 -18.15 -6.00 -14.28
C ILE A 253 -17.93 -5.73 -12.78
N LEU A 254 -18.02 -4.48 -12.35
CA LEU A 254 -17.96 -4.14 -10.94
C LEU A 254 -19.11 -4.77 -10.17
N GLN A 255 -20.35 -4.68 -10.67
CA GLN A 255 -21.52 -5.26 -10.00
C GLN A 255 -21.40 -6.78 -9.84
N GLU A 256 -20.92 -7.47 -10.86
CA GLU A 256 -20.66 -8.92 -10.80
C GLU A 256 -19.64 -9.28 -9.70
N SER A 257 -18.60 -8.45 -9.54
CA SER A 257 -17.60 -8.63 -8.48
C SER A 257 -18.14 -8.29 -7.10
N LEU A 258 -18.96 -7.26 -6.97
CA LEU A 258 -19.68 -6.93 -5.72
C LEU A 258 -20.68 -8.02 -5.32
N ASN A 259 -21.28 -8.69 -6.29
CA ASN A 259 -22.14 -9.85 -6.03
C ASN A 259 -21.35 -11.00 -5.37
N TYR A 260 -20.10 -11.25 -5.81
CA TYR A 260 -19.25 -12.23 -5.13
C TYR A 260 -18.87 -11.78 -3.72
N GLU A 261 -18.50 -10.54 -3.52
CA GLU A 261 -18.21 -9.98 -2.19
C GLU A 261 -19.42 -10.15 -1.24
N LYS A 262 -20.64 -9.87 -1.72
CA LYS A 262 -21.89 -10.07 -0.98
C LYS A 262 -22.11 -11.53 -0.60
N LYS A 263 -21.71 -12.49 -1.42
CA LYS A 263 -21.78 -13.93 -1.09
C LYS A 263 -20.84 -14.33 0.05
N CYS A 264 -19.79 -13.56 0.27
CA CYS A 264 -18.86 -13.77 1.36
C CYS A 264 -19.25 -13.04 2.65
N PHE A 265 -20.32 -12.25 2.63
CA PHE A 265 -20.86 -11.58 3.80
C PHE A 265 -21.65 -12.52 4.71
N SER A 266 -21.40 -12.44 6.00
CA SER A 266 -22.12 -13.16 7.05
C SER A 266 -23.11 -12.24 7.77
N SER A 267 -24.41 -12.44 7.56
CA SER A 267 -25.45 -11.69 8.29
C SER A 267 -25.43 -11.97 9.81
N HIS A 268 -25.01 -13.16 10.22
CA HIS A 268 -24.89 -13.51 11.64
C HIS A 268 -23.73 -12.78 12.33
N LYS A 269 -22.60 -12.61 11.64
CA LYS A 269 -21.41 -11.91 12.15
C LYS A 269 -21.41 -10.42 11.84
N ASN A 270 -22.28 -9.97 10.94
CA ASN A 270 -22.28 -8.64 10.35
C ASN A 270 -20.91 -8.26 9.78
N ASP A 271 -20.24 -9.18 9.07
CA ASP A 271 -18.90 -8.99 8.57
C ASP A 271 -18.58 -9.91 7.39
N TRP A 272 -17.47 -9.66 6.69
CA TRP A 272 -17.02 -10.43 5.54
C TRP A 272 -16.03 -11.52 5.94
N TYR A 273 -16.31 -12.74 5.50
CA TYR A 273 -15.32 -13.82 5.53
C TYR A 273 -14.21 -13.57 4.51
N LYS A 274 -13.03 -14.17 4.71
CA LYS A 274 -11.92 -14.07 3.75
C LYS A 274 -12.31 -14.54 2.36
N SER A 275 -13.10 -15.60 2.25
CA SER A 275 -13.67 -16.12 0.99
C SER A 275 -14.98 -16.88 1.25
N LYS A 276 -15.60 -17.36 0.16
CA LYS A 276 -16.77 -18.25 0.25
C LYS A 276 -16.45 -19.52 1.03
N ASP A 277 -15.26 -20.05 0.93
CA ASP A 277 -14.85 -21.33 1.49
C ASP A 277 -14.08 -21.19 2.82
N GLU A 278 -13.37 -20.07 3.02
CA GLU A 278 -12.64 -19.76 4.25
C GLU A 278 -13.43 -18.80 5.15
N LYS A 279 -14.12 -19.37 6.16
CA LYS A 279 -15.03 -18.66 7.09
C LYS A 279 -14.30 -17.93 8.22
N GLN A 280 -13.09 -17.42 7.96
CA GLN A 280 -12.34 -16.60 8.88
C GLN A 280 -12.64 -15.12 8.64
N ILE A 281 -12.75 -14.33 9.71
CA ILE A 281 -12.87 -12.87 9.70
C ILE A 281 -11.55 -12.27 10.13
N SER A 282 -11.14 -11.17 9.49
CA SER A 282 -9.93 -10.42 9.79
C SER A 282 -10.23 -8.93 9.85
N TYR A 283 -9.38 -8.17 10.56
CA TYR A 283 -9.57 -6.73 10.75
C TYR A 283 -8.28 -5.99 10.42
N THR A 284 -7.82 -6.13 9.18
CA THR A 284 -6.56 -5.55 8.69
C THR A 284 -6.74 -4.92 7.31
N TRP A 285 -5.81 -4.07 6.91
CA TRP A 285 -5.79 -3.51 5.56
C TRP A 285 -5.87 -4.60 4.47
N CYS A 286 -5.14 -5.69 4.65
CA CYS A 286 -5.10 -6.75 3.63
C CYS A 286 -6.38 -7.61 3.59
N HIS A 287 -7.03 -7.86 4.71
CA HIS A 287 -8.22 -8.71 4.79
C HIS A 287 -9.27 -8.16 5.77
N GLY A 288 -10.56 -8.29 5.41
CA GLY A 288 -11.69 -7.98 6.27
C GLY A 288 -12.17 -6.54 6.18
N SER A 289 -12.95 -6.12 7.17
CA SER A 289 -13.67 -4.85 7.15
C SER A 289 -12.83 -3.61 6.84
N PRO A 290 -11.58 -3.43 7.34
CA PRO A 290 -10.79 -2.25 6.98
C PRO A 290 -10.48 -2.19 5.48
N GLY A 291 -10.05 -3.29 4.87
CA GLY A 291 -9.78 -3.36 3.43
C GLY A 291 -11.03 -3.21 2.58
N ILE A 292 -12.16 -3.78 3.02
CA ILE A 292 -13.47 -3.57 2.39
C ILE A 292 -13.87 -2.11 2.46
N LEU A 293 -13.73 -1.46 3.62
CA LEU A 293 -13.97 -0.02 3.77
C LEU A 293 -13.17 0.79 2.75
N LEU A 294 -11.86 0.51 2.65
CA LEU A 294 -11.01 1.22 1.71
C LEU A 294 -11.50 1.07 0.27
N SER A 295 -11.86 -0.14 -0.15
CA SER A 295 -12.45 -0.39 -1.47
C SER A 295 -13.72 0.45 -1.70
N LYS A 296 -14.64 0.47 -0.73
CA LYS A 296 -15.89 1.25 -0.84
C LYS A 296 -15.63 2.75 -0.94
N LEU A 297 -14.66 3.26 -0.18
CA LEU A 297 -14.26 4.68 -0.26
C LEU A 297 -13.62 5.03 -1.61
N LEU A 298 -12.81 4.14 -2.17
CA LEU A 298 -12.22 4.33 -3.49
C LEU A 298 -13.27 4.31 -4.62
N LEU A 299 -14.28 3.45 -4.51
CA LEU A 299 -15.40 3.43 -5.45
C LEU A 299 -16.24 4.70 -5.34
N LEU A 300 -16.56 5.13 -4.11
CA LEU A 300 -17.28 6.37 -3.85
C LEU A 300 -16.52 7.59 -4.41
N SER A 301 -15.23 7.70 -4.15
CA SER A 301 -14.38 8.80 -4.66
C SER A 301 -14.26 8.78 -6.19
N SER A 302 -14.49 7.63 -6.82
CA SER A 302 -14.53 7.47 -8.28
C SER A 302 -15.92 7.75 -8.90
N GLY A 303 -16.86 8.25 -8.08
CA GLY A 303 -18.21 8.61 -8.51
C GLY A 303 -19.17 7.43 -8.69
N TYR A 304 -18.82 6.25 -8.18
CA TYR A 304 -19.71 5.09 -8.20
C TYR A 304 -20.53 5.02 -6.92
N ASN A 305 -21.85 4.94 -7.08
CA ASN A 305 -22.82 4.73 -6.01
C ASN A 305 -23.69 3.53 -6.36
N PHE A 306 -23.82 2.58 -5.44
CA PHE A 306 -24.59 1.35 -5.61
C PHE A 306 -25.46 1.07 -4.39
N ASP A 307 -26.45 0.19 -4.56
CA ASP A 307 -27.33 -0.22 -3.49
C ASP A 307 -26.55 -0.77 -2.29
N ASN A 308 -26.82 -0.27 -1.10
CA ASN A 308 -26.16 -0.61 0.17
C ASN A 308 -24.72 -0.07 0.38
N LEU A 309 -24.16 0.75 -0.51
CA LEU A 309 -22.81 1.32 -0.32
C LEU A 309 -22.68 2.01 1.04
N ASP A 310 -23.64 2.87 1.39
CA ASP A 310 -23.62 3.60 2.68
C ASP A 310 -23.68 2.66 3.89
N ASN A 311 -24.44 1.57 3.77
CA ASN A 311 -24.54 0.57 4.83
C ASN A 311 -23.23 -0.23 4.97
N ASP A 312 -22.61 -0.62 3.86
CA ASP A 312 -21.33 -1.34 3.86
C ASP A 312 -20.22 -0.46 4.45
N ILE A 313 -20.17 0.83 4.08
CA ILE A 313 -19.24 1.81 4.65
C ILE A 313 -19.46 1.94 6.16
N ARG A 314 -20.72 2.15 6.59
CA ARG A 314 -21.05 2.30 8.01
C ARG A 314 -20.64 1.07 8.80
N LEU A 315 -21.00 -0.11 8.33
CA LEU A 315 -20.69 -1.37 9.00
C LEU A 315 -19.17 -1.62 9.07
N SER A 316 -18.47 -1.38 7.99
CA SER A 316 -17.00 -1.53 7.95
C SER A 316 -16.30 -0.54 8.89
N ILE A 317 -16.78 0.69 9.03
CA ILE A 317 -16.27 1.66 10.02
C ILE A 317 -16.49 1.11 11.44
N GLU A 318 -17.70 0.66 11.77
CA GLU A 318 -17.99 0.16 13.12
C GLU A 318 -17.17 -1.10 13.47
N ASN A 319 -17.03 -2.04 12.54
CA ASN A 319 -16.21 -3.22 12.72
C ASN A 319 -14.71 -2.87 12.89
N THR A 320 -14.20 -1.94 12.07
CA THR A 320 -12.81 -1.48 12.19
C THR A 320 -12.56 -0.82 13.54
N LYS A 321 -13.50 0.02 14.03
CA LYS A 321 -13.41 0.65 15.35
C LYS A 321 -13.44 -0.38 16.49
N ALA A 322 -14.28 -1.39 16.36
CA ALA A 322 -14.50 -2.37 17.43
C ALA A 322 -13.38 -3.41 17.55
N TYR A 323 -12.78 -3.80 16.44
CA TYR A 323 -11.90 -4.98 16.38
C TYR A 323 -10.55 -4.72 15.68
N GLY A 324 -10.35 -3.57 15.06
CA GLY A 324 -9.17 -3.28 14.23
C GLY A 324 -7.96 -2.73 14.98
N PHE A 325 -8.01 -2.58 16.31
CA PHE A 325 -6.95 -1.95 17.09
C PHE A 325 -6.49 -2.81 18.26
N GLY A 326 -5.26 -2.53 18.74
CA GLY A 326 -4.65 -3.23 19.86
C GLY A 326 -3.82 -4.46 19.45
N ASN A 327 -3.41 -4.55 18.18
CA ASN A 327 -2.60 -5.63 17.65
C ASN A 327 -1.12 -5.23 17.61
N ASN A 328 -0.67 -4.70 16.48
CA ASN A 328 0.70 -4.24 16.27
C ASN A 328 0.69 -2.92 15.48
N PRO A 329 1.74 -2.09 15.61
CA PRO A 329 1.77 -0.77 14.99
C PRO A 329 2.29 -0.81 13.54
N THR A 330 1.80 -1.72 12.71
CA THR A 330 2.20 -1.83 11.30
C THR A 330 1.08 -1.39 10.36
N TYR A 331 1.44 -1.19 9.08
CA TYR A 331 0.46 -0.84 8.06
C TYR A 331 -0.30 -2.05 7.51
N CYS A 332 0.38 -3.16 7.27
CA CYS A 332 -0.23 -4.29 6.57
C CYS A 332 -1.27 -5.03 7.44
N HIS A 333 -0.89 -5.38 8.67
CA HIS A 333 -1.70 -6.21 9.56
C HIS A 333 -1.99 -5.54 10.90
N GLY A 334 -1.80 -4.23 11.00
CA GLY A 334 -1.82 -3.55 12.29
C GLY A 334 -2.60 -2.24 12.32
N ASP A 335 -2.39 -1.58 13.43
CA ASP A 335 -3.16 -0.41 13.84
C ASP A 335 -2.98 0.80 12.91
N LEU A 336 -1.76 1.00 12.37
CA LEU A 336 -1.48 2.13 11.48
C LEU A 336 -2.26 2.03 10.17
N GLY A 337 -2.34 0.85 9.55
CA GLY A 337 -3.12 0.69 8.32
C GLY A 337 -4.60 0.94 8.51
N ASN A 338 -5.17 0.40 9.59
CA ASN A 338 -6.57 0.59 9.94
C ASN A 338 -6.87 2.06 10.27
N LEU A 339 -5.95 2.73 10.94
CA LEU A 339 -6.09 4.13 11.29
C LEU A 339 -6.06 5.05 10.08
N GLU A 340 -5.15 4.83 9.12
CA GLU A 340 -5.11 5.59 7.87
C GLU A 340 -6.43 5.44 7.07
N ILE A 341 -6.98 4.23 7.03
CA ILE A 341 -8.27 3.98 6.35
C ILE A 341 -9.41 4.73 7.05
N LEU A 342 -9.49 4.68 8.38
CA LEU A 342 -10.51 5.44 9.12
C LEU A 342 -10.33 6.96 8.95
N ASN A 343 -9.09 7.43 8.92
CA ASN A 343 -8.81 8.85 8.68
C ASN A 343 -9.25 9.26 7.26
N TYR A 344 -8.97 8.44 6.25
CA TYR A 344 -9.49 8.67 4.90
C TYR A 344 -11.02 8.72 4.87
N ALA A 345 -11.69 7.75 5.54
CA ALA A 345 -13.13 7.75 5.70
C ALA A 345 -13.65 9.01 6.37
N SER A 346 -12.98 9.48 7.42
CA SER A 346 -13.38 10.69 8.16
C SER A 346 -13.35 11.95 7.29
N LYS A 347 -12.32 12.08 6.45
CA LYS A 347 -12.12 13.21 5.53
C LYS A 347 -13.11 13.14 4.37
N LEU A 348 -13.19 12.00 3.67
CA LEU A 348 -14.06 11.82 2.51
C LEU A 348 -15.54 11.98 2.85
N LEU A 349 -15.97 11.48 4.02
CA LEU A 349 -17.36 11.52 4.49
C LEU A 349 -17.66 12.73 5.38
N HIS A 350 -16.72 13.64 5.59
CA HIS A 350 -16.83 14.82 6.45
C HIS A 350 -17.31 14.50 7.88
N LYS A 351 -16.85 13.37 8.47
CA LYS A 351 -17.25 12.89 9.80
C LYS A 351 -16.32 13.42 10.91
N LYS A 352 -16.62 14.58 11.46
CA LYS A 352 -15.81 15.21 12.52
C LYS A 352 -15.55 14.33 13.74
N ASN A 353 -16.54 13.57 14.20
CA ASN A 353 -16.38 12.67 15.35
C ASN A 353 -15.40 11.52 15.03
N LEU A 354 -15.40 11.00 13.80
CA LEU A 354 -14.46 9.99 13.38
C LEU A 354 -13.04 10.58 13.26
N ASN A 355 -12.90 11.81 12.78
CA ASN A 355 -11.61 12.51 12.75
C ASN A 355 -11.03 12.69 14.16
N ASN A 356 -11.84 13.11 15.13
CA ASN A 356 -11.40 13.23 16.52
C ASN A 356 -10.97 11.89 17.11
N LEU A 357 -11.69 10.81 16.80
CA LEU A 357 -11.30 9.45 17.21
C LEU A 357 -9.95 9.06 16.60
N CYS A 358 -9.74 9.28 15.31
CA CYS A 358 -8.46 9.00 14.65
C CYS A 358 -7.31 9.76 15.32
N THR A 359 -7.50 11.04 15.60
CA THR A 359 -6.50 11.86 16.30
C THR A 359 -6.14 11.27 17.68
N ASN A 360 -7.12 10.82 18.45
CA ASN A 360 -6.87 10.22 19.77
C ASN A 360 -6.13 8.88 19.65
N ILE A 361 -6.51 8.04 18.67
CA ILE A 361 -5.83 6.76 18.42
C ILE A 361 -4.37 7.01 18.02
N TYR A 362 -4.09 7.97 17.14
CA TYR A 362 -2.72 8.34 16.78
C TYR A 362 -1.91 8.77 17.99
N GLN A 363 -2.50 9.61 18.83
CA GLN A 363 -1.86 10.08 20.06
C GLN A 363 -1.48 8.90 20.96
N GLU A 364 -2.41 7.98 21.18
CA GLU A 364 -2.20 6.83 22.02
C GLU A 364 -1.14 5.86 21.47
N LEU A 365 -1.21 5.55 20.16
CA LEU A 365 -0.20 4.72 19.49
C LEU A 365 1.19 5.35 19.58
N PHE A 366 1.30 6.65 19.39
CA PHE A 366 2.56 7.35 19.50
C PHE A 366 3.13 7.27 20.91
N ASP A 367 2.33 7.62 21.95
CA ASP A 367 2.78 7.69 23.34
C ASP A 367 3.08 6.30 23.94
N THR A 368 2.27 5.30 23.61
CA THR A 368 2.35 3.98 24.27
C THR A 368 3.24 3.01 23.53
N VAL A 369 3.26 3.05 22.23
CA VAL A 369 3.97 2.07 21.39
C VAL A 369 5.22 2.68 20.77
N LEU A 370 5.05 3.73 19.97
CA LEU A 370 6.15 4.26 19.16
C LEU A 370 7.24 4.91 20.01
N VAL A 371 6.89 5.67 21.07
CA VAL A 371 7.88 6.30 21.95
C VAL A 371 8.46 5.29 22.95
N LYS A 372 7.64 4.45 23.56
CA LYS A 372 8.12 3.47 24.54
C LYS A 372 8.94 2.35 23.91
N GLU A 373 8.56 1.89 22.74
CA GLU A 373 9.37 0.93 21.97
C GLU A 373 10.66 1.58 21.49
N TRP A 374 10.62 2.88 21.15
CA TRP A 374 11.79 3.65 20.76
C TRP A 374 12.78 3.89 21.89
N ASP A 375 12.31 4.23 23.10
CA ASP A 375 13.15 4.47 24.28
C ASP A 375 13.72 3.18 24.89
N LYS A 376 13.10 2.04 24.68
CA LYS A 376 13.69 0.77 25.04
C LYS A 376 14.91 0.51 24.15
N LYS A 377 16.12 0.67 24.71
CA LYS A 377 17.43 0.39 24.07
C LYS A 377 17.54 -0.97 23.37
N ASN A 378 16.47 -1.77 23.35
CA ASN A 378 16.36 -3.10 22.77
C ASN A 378 15.90 -3.12 21.29
N LEU A 379 15.62 -1.98 20.68
CA LEU A 379 15.33 -1.88 19.24
C LEU A 379 16.46 -2.41 18.32
N LYS A 380 17.63 -2.67 18.86
CA LYS A 380 18.76 -3.24 18.11
C LYS A 380 18.57 -4.70 17.66
N SER A 381 17.59 -5.44 18.20
CA SER A 381 17.49 -6.89 17.97
C SER A 381 16.27 -7.37 17.16
N SER A 382 15.28 -6.51 16.87
CA SER A 382 14.05 -6.93 16.17
C SER A 382 13.52 -5.92 15.15
N ASN A 383 14.35 -4.96 14.73
CA ASN A 383 13.87 -3.91 13.82
C ASN A 383 13.77 -4.41 12.40
N THR A 384 12.57 -4.46 11.90
CA THR A 384 12.33 -4.46 10.46
C THR A 384 12.39 -3.02 9.95
N TYR A 385 13.14 -2.79 8.86
CA TYR A 385 13.28 -1.45 8.29
C TYR A 385 12.20 -1.12 7.25
N GLY A 386 11.41 -2.11 6.84
CA GLY A 386 10.43 -2.02 5.77
C GLY A 386 9.32 -1.00 6.00
N LEU A 387 8.62 -0.66 4.92
CA LEU A 387 7.53 0.32 4.94
C LEU A 387 6.23 -0.26 5.51
N MET A 388 5.84 -1.47 5.07
CA MET A 388 4.54 -2.05 5.47
C MET A 388 4.56 -2.64 6.88
N VAL A 389 5.72 -3.06 7.38
CA VAL A 389 5.84 -3.83 8.63
C VAL A 389 6.93 -3.32 9.56
N GLY A 390 7.54 -2.14 9.30
CA GLY A 390 8.71 -1.71 10.06
C GLY A 390 8.89 -0.20 10.24
N LEU A 391 10.11 0.18 10.54
CA LEU A 391 10.50 1.53 10.95
C LEU A 391 10.22 2.60 9.88
N SER A 392 10.41 2.30 8.60
CA SER A 392 10.06 3.24 7.53
C SER A 392 8.58 3.59 7.54
N GLY A 393 7.71 2.61 7.86
CA GLY A 393 6.28 2.86 8.02
C GLY A 393 5.98 3.75 9.22
N TRP A 394 6.63 3.51 10.36
CA TRP A 394 6.46 4.36 11.54
C TRP A 394 6.88 5.81 11.25
N GLY A 395 8.06 5.97 10.65
CA GLY A 395 8.55 7.29 10.24
C GLY A 395 7.59 7.98 9.26
N TYR A 396 7.09 7.24 8.27
CA TYR A 396 6.13 7.77 7.29
C TYR A 396 4.81 8.20 7.95
N SER A 397 4.28 7.41 8.86
CA SER A 397 3.09 7.75 9.65
C SER A 397 3.26 9.06 10.44
N MET A 398 4.43 9.26 11.05
CA MET A 398 4.75 10.49 11.76
C MET A 398 4.83 11.70 10.83
N LEU A 399 5.42 11.54 9.64
CA LEU A 399 5.45 12.60 8.63
C LEU A 399 4.04 12.92 8.10
N SER A 400 3.21 11.89 7.88
CA SER A 400 1.82 12.06 7.46
C SER A 400 1.03 12.89 8.47
N ASN A 401 1.16 12.57 9.77
CA ASN A 401 0.54 13.36 10.83
C ASN A 401 1.10 14.79 10.95
N TYR A 402 2.41 14.97 10.83
CA TYR A 402 3.05 16.28 10.85
C TYR A 402 2.52 17.19 9.74
N THR A 403 2.26 16.64 8.56
CA THR A 403 1.77 17.36 7.38
C THR A 403 0.24 17.37 7.24
N ASP A 404 -0.49 17.02 8.29
CA ASP A 404 -1.95 16.87 8.28
C ASP A 404 -2.44 15.95 7.13
N HIS A 405 -1.73 14.83 6.93
CA HIS A 405 -2.03 13.82 5.90
C HIS A 405 -2.05 14.38 4.47
N SER A 406 -1.16 15.34 4.17
CA SER A 406 -0.99 15.86 2.81
C SER A 406 -0.02 15.05 1.95
N LEU A 407 0.67 14.06 2.52
CA LEU A 407 1.52 13.15 1.77
C LEU A 407 0.68 12.18 0.92
N ASN A 408 1.25 11.75 -0.21
CA ASN A 408 0.67 10.68 -1.01
C ASN A 408 0.49 9.42 -0.18
N ASN A 409 -0.68 8.78 -0.22
CA ASN A 409 -0.89 7.58 0.57
C ASN A 409 -0.53 6.32 -0.22
N PHE A 410 0.54 5.65 0.22
CA PHE A 410 1.03 4.43 -0.44
C PHE A 410 0.13 3.20 -0.23
N LEU A 411 -0.76 3.17 0.76
CA LEU A 411 -1.67 2.03 0.99
C LEU A 411 -2.68 1.85 -0.14
N TRP A 412 -3.09 2.94 -0.78
CA TRP A 412 -3.98 2.91 -1.94
C TRP A 412 -3.41 3.68 -3.13
N LEU A 413 -2.12 4.00 -3.10
CA LEU A 413 -1.35 4.51 -4.23
C LEU A 413 -1.98 5.76 -4.89
N ASP A 414 -2.44 6.68 -4.08
CA ASP A 414 -3.00 7.98 -4.52
C ASP A 414 -2.04 9.12 -4.23
#